data_d5a44fe5477a069d119a1827b731f2d2
#
_entry.id   d5a44fe5477a069d119a1827b731f2d2
#
_cell.length_a   1.000
_cell.length_b   1.000
_cell.length_c   1.000
_cell.angle_alpha   90.00
_cell.angle_beta   90.00
_cell.angle_gamma   90.00
#
_symmetry.space_group_name_H-M   'P 1'
#
loop_
_entity.id
_entity.type
_entity.pdbx_description
1 polymer ?
#
loop_
_entity_poly.entity_id
_entity_poly.type
_entity_poly.pdbx_seq_one_letter_code
_entity_poly.pdbx_strand_id
1 'polypeptide(L)'
;IRAIQAGERVYAAVAPAFVGQFGQKVTPGKLRAAMKQLGFTDIFEVAIGADLCAAQEAEDFIKEVPEKLPYMGTSCCPAWSAMAKKMFPDQAECISMALTPMTLTARLIKHHHPNAKIAFIGPCAAKKLEAMRKDVRSDVDSGLTFEEMAGIFDARHVDLESLEEDPHGVNDASTDGRNFAVSGGVAQAVVNVIKEKYPDREVKVLNAEGLRDCRKMLEGAKAGNYNGYLLAGIACLGGCAGGPGTML
;
A
#
# COMPACT_ATOMS: atom_id res chain seq x y z
N ILE A 1 -14.84 -6.79 -13.99
CA ILE A 1 -15.23 -7.59 -15.15
C ILE A 1 -16.35 -6.92 -15.95
N ARG A 2 -17.48 -6.48 -15.36
CA ARG A 2 -18.56 -5.82 -16.12
C ARG A 2 -18.10 -4.60 -16.91
N ALA A 3 -17.27 -3.76 -16.34
CA ALA A 3 -16.69 -2.59 -17.02
C ALA A 3 -15.83 -3.01 -18.23
N ILE A 4 -15.00 -4.05 -18.07
CA ILE A 4 -14.21 -4.62 -19.17
C ILE A 4 -15.13 -5.12 -20.29
N GLN A 5 -16.19 -5.86 -19.95
CA GLN A 5 -17.17 -6.38 -20.92
C GLN A 5 -17.95 -5.25 -21.63
N ALA A 6 -18.12 -4.10 -20.97
CA ALA A 6 -18.72 -2.91 -21.54
C ALA A 6 -17.74 -2.09 -22.41
N GLY A 7 -16.50 -2.54 -22.59
CA GLY A 7 -15.49 -1.85 -23.39
C GLY A 7 -14.85 -0.65 -22.69
N GLU A 8 -15.02 -0.51 -21.37
CA GLU A 8 -14.35 0.54 -20.60
C GLU A 8 -12.87 0.22 -20.42
N ARG A 9 -12.02 1.25 -20.37
CA ARG A 9 -10.61 1.09 -20.05
C ARG A 9 -10.43 0.89 -18.55
N VAL A 10 -10.07 -0.35 -18.16
CA VAL A 10 -9.86 -0.75 -16.78
C VAL A 10 -8.38 -1.01 -16.55
N TYR A 11 -7.80 -0.32 -15.59
CA TYR A 11 -6.42 -0.48 -15.16
C TYR A 11 -6.36 -1.21 -13.82
N ALA A 12 -5.41 -2.12 -13.68
CA ALA A 12 -5.16 -2.81 -12.43
C ALA A 12 -4.05 -2.07 -11.65
N ALA A 13 -4.31 -1.76 -10.39
CA ALA A 13 -3.31 -1.30 -9.43
C ALA A 13 -3.00 -2.45 -8.46
N VAL A 14 -1.85 -3.09 -8.61
CA VAL A 14 -1.50 -4.33 -7.90
C VAL A 14 -0.58 -4.03 -6.71
N ALA A 15 -1.01 -4.45 -5.51
CA ALA A 15 -0.22 -4.29 -4.30
C ALA A 15 1.08 -5.13 -4.34
N PRO A 16 2.21 -4.65 -3.80
CA PRO A 16 3.49 -5.33 -3.88
C PRO A 16 3.52 -6.70 -3.16
N ALA A 17 2.53 -6.98 -2.31
CA ALA A 17 2.36 -8.28 -1.65
C ALA A 17 1.91 -9.41 -2.60
N PHE A 18 1.83 -9.17 -3.91
CA PHE A 18 1.40 -10.18 -4.91
C PHE A 18 2.42 -11.28 -5.14
N VAL A 19 3.66 -11.07 -4.79
CA VAL A 19 4.75 -12.03 -5.02
C VAL A 19 4.45 -13.35 -4.32
N GLY A 20 4.46 -14.45 -5.08
CA GLY A 20 4.16 -15.79 -4.60
C GLY A 20 2.67 -16.13 -4.45
N GLN A 21 1.76 -15.16 -4.51
CA GLN A 21 0.33 -15.38 -4.26
C GLN A 21 -0.35 -16.30 -5.29
N PHE A 22 0.08 -16.25 -6.53
CA PHE A 22 -0.53 -17.02 -7.64
C PHE A 22 0.29 -18.23 -8.07
N GLY A 23 1.24 -18.67 -7.24
CA GLY A 23 2.15 -19.77 -7.51
C GLY A 23 3.62 -19.30 -7.64
N GLN A 24 4.55 -20.19 -7.28
CA GLN A 24 5.99 -19.85 -7.26
C GLN A 24 6.57 -19.58 -8.66
N LYS A 25 5.94 -20.11 -9.71
CA LYS A 25 6.37 -19.92 -11.11
C LYS A 25 5.72 -18.72 -11.79
N VAL A 26 4.82 -18.02 -11.10
CA VAL A 26 4.14 -16.85 -11.65
C VAL A 26 4.98 -15.61 -11.38
N THR A 27 5.68 -15.17 -12.40
CA THR A 27 6.47 -13.96 -12.39
C THR A 27 5.57 -12.71 -12.53
N PRO A 28 6.06 -11.51 -12.22
CA PRO A 28 5.36 -10.26 -12.51
C PRO A 28 4.91 -10.14 -13.97
N GLY A 29 5.75 -10.55 -14.92
CA GLY A 29 5.43 -10.54 -16.35
C GLY A 29 4.29 -11.48 -16.72
N LYS A 30 4.26 -12.68 -16.13
CA LYS A 30 3.14 -13.63 -16.32
C LYS A 30 1.84 -13.12 -15.71
N LEU A 31 1.89 -12.52 -14.51
CA LEU A 31 0.72 -11.90 -13.91
C LEU A 31 0.16 -10.77 -14.78
N ARG A 32 1.06 -9.95 -15.34
CA ARG A 32 0.68 -8.89 -16.29
C ARG A 32 0.01 -9.47 -17.53
N ALA A 33 0.58 -10.50 -18.14
CA ALA A 33 -0.01 -11.18 -19.30
C ALA A 33 -1.40 -11.76 -18.98
N ALA A 34 -1.55 -12.43 -17.83
CA ALA A 34 -2.81 -12.98 -17.37
C ALA A 34 -3.90 -11.90 -17.20
N MET A 35 -3.56 -10.76 -16.62
CA MET A 35 -4.51 -9.66 -16.46
C MET A 35 -4.90 -9.05 -17.80
N LYS A 36 -3.95 -8.89 -18.73
CA LYS A 36 -4.26 -8.44 -20.09
C LYS A 36 -5.17 -9.42 -20.82
N GLN A 37 -4.97 -10.72 -20.64
CA GLN A 37 -5.88 -11.74 -21.19
C GLN A 37 -7.30 -11.62 -20.63
N LEU A 38 -7.48 -11.17 -19.38
CA LEU A 38 -8.80 -10.86 -18.81
C LEU A 38 -9.42 -9.58 -19.37
N GLY A 39 -8.65 -8.78 -20.12
CA GLY A 39 -9.10 -7.53 -20.74
C GLY A 39 -8.77 -6.27 -19.97
N PHE A 40 -7.90 -6.34 -18.94
CA PHE A 40 -7.35 -5.11 -18.35
C PHE A 40 -6.53 -4.34 -19.40
N THR A 41 -6.70 -3.03 -19.41
CA THR A 41 -5.99 -2.16 -20.34
C THR A 41 -4.51 -2.13 -20.06
N ASP A 42 -4.14 -1.98 -18.78
CA ASP A 42 -2.77 -2.08 -18.31
C ASP A 42 -2.71 -2.33 -16.80
N ILE A 43 -1.49 -2.60 -16.30
CA ILE A 43 -1.22 -2.98 -14.92
C ILE A 43 -0.14 -2.06 -14.35
N PHE A 44 -0.38 -1.52 -13.15
CA PHE A 44 0.55 -0.67 -12.41
C PHE A 44 0.87 -1.26 -11.04
N GLU A 45 2.13 -1.15 -10.64
CA GLU A 45 2.54 -1.46 -9.27
C GLU A 45 2.08 -0.37 -8.30
N VAL A 46 1.40 -0.75 -7.23
CA VAL A 46 1.11 0.18 -6.12
C VAL A 46 2.38 0.61 -5.38
N ALA A 47 3.46 -0.11 -5.59
CA ALA A 47 4.78 0.27 -5.08
C ALA A 47 5.27 1.64 -5.57
N ILE A 48 4.85 2.11 -6.77
CA ILE A 48 5.10 3.49 -7.24
C ILE A 48 4.48 4.51 -6.28
N GLY A 49 3.22 4.28 -5.89
CA GLY A 49 2.56 5.10 -4.88
C GLY A 49 3.19 4.98 -3.50
N ALA A 50 3.84 3.84 -3.20
CA ALA A 50 4.58 3.68 -1.95
C ALA A 50 5.85 4.54 -1.91
N ASP A 51 6.57 4.65 -3.01
CA ASP A 51 7.71 5.56 -3.14
C ASP A 51 7.29 7.02 -2.92
N LEU A 52 6.17 7.43 -3.53
CA LEU A 52 5.61 8.78 -3.34
C LEU A 52 5.13 9.01 -1.89
N CYS A 53 4.53 8.00 -1.27
CA CYS A 53 4.10 8.04 0.13
C CYS A 53 5.29 8.20 1.07
N ALA A 54 6.36 7.43 0.86
CA ALA A 54 7.59 7.52 1.64
C ALA A 54 8.24 8.90 1.53
N ALA A 55 8.28 9.46 0.32
CA ALA A 55 8.81 10.79 0.08
C ALA A 55 8.02 11.87 0.83
N GLN A 56 6.68 11.80 0.80
CA GLN A 56 5.84 12.75 1.51
C GLN A 56 5.98 12.60 3.03
N GLU A 57 5.92 11.37 3.56
CA GLU A 57 6.07 11.12 4.99
C GLU A 57 7.45 11.54 5.51
N ALA A 58 8.50 11.38 4.70
CA ALA A 58 9.85 11.84 5.04
C ALA A 58 9.91 13.38 5.18
N GLU A 59 9.30 14.10 4.24
CA GLU A 59 9.25 15.56 4.29
C GLU A 59 8.42 16.07 5.47
N ASP A 60 7.26 15.46 5.72
CA ASP A 60 6.40 15.82 6.85
C ASP A 60 7.09 15.53 8.19
N PHE A 61 7.76 14.38 8.32
CA PHE A 61 8.52 14.03 9.52
C PHE A 61 9.61 15.07 9.83
N ILE A 62 10.42 15.43 8.84
CA ILE A 62 11.51 16.41 9.04
C ILE A 62 10.97 17.79 9.41
N LYS A 63 9.82 18.17 8.88
CA LYS A 63 9.21 19.49 9.06
C LYS A 63 8.48 19.65 10.40
N GLU A 64 7.98 18.54 10.93
CA GLU A 64 7.03 18.56 12.04
C GLU A 64 7.56 17.91 13.32
N VAL A 65 8.48 16.96 13.23
CA VAL A 65 8.97 16.21 14.40
C VAL A 65 10.40 16.63 14.77
N PRO A 66 10.70 16.98 16.03
CA PRO A 66 9.78 16.96 17.19
C PRO A 66 9.13 18.33 17.49
N GLU A 67 9.37 19.38 16.70
CA GLU A 67 9.06 20.79 17.05
C GLU A 67 7.55 21.05 17.15
N LYS A 68 6.75 20.42 16.29
CA LYS A 68 5.28 20.58 16.25
C LYS A 68 4.56 19.35 16.77
N LEU A 69 5.06 18.19 16.40
CA LEU A 69 4.50 16.89 16.81
C LEU A 69 5.52 16.12 17.63
N PRO A 70 5.13 15.51 18.75
CA PRO A 70 6.06 14.72 19.54
C PRO A 70 6.61 13.50 18.78
N TYR A 71 5.83 12.94 17.88
CA TYR A 71 6.18 11.82 17.02
C TYR A 71 5.31 11.85 15.77
N MET A 72 5.63 11.04 14.76
CA MET A 72 4.75 10.82 13.62
C MET A 72 4.48 9.34 13.41
N GLY A 73 3.21 8.97 13.30
CA GLY A 73 2.76 7.64 12.88
C GLY A 73 2.53 7.59 11.38
N THR A 74 2.95 6.51 10.70
CA THR A 74 2.73 6.33 9.26
C THR A 74 1.24 6.18 8.90
N SER A 75 0.86 6.47 7.65
CA SER A 75 -0.54 6.45 7.20
C SER A 75 -0.93 5.24 6.36
N CYS A 76 0.02 4.51 5.80
CA CYS A 76 -0.19 3.55 4.71
C CYS A 76 -1.14 2.39 5.03
N CYS A 77 -1.27 1.97 6.31
CA CYS A 77 -2.20 0.93 6.73
C CYS A 77 -3.51 1.53 7.25
N PRO A 78 -4.64 1.43 6.51
CA PRO A 78 -5.89 2.06 6.92
C PRO A 78 -6.52 1.46 8.17
N ALA A 79 -6.27 0.19 8.50
CA ALA A 79 -6.75 -0.42 9.73
C ALA A 79 -6.00 0.14 10.96
N TRP A 80 -4.67 0.29 10.87
CA TRP A 80 -3.84 0.93 11.87
C TRP A 80 -4.25 2.39 12.09
N SER A 81 -4.27 3.20 11.04
CA SER A 81 -4.57 4.63 11.14
C SER A 81 -6.00 4.88 11.63
N ALA A 82 -6.97 4.04 11.24
CA ALA A 82 -8.34 4.13 11.73
C ALA A 82 -8.42 3.76 13.24
N MET A 83 -7.71 2.73 13.69
CA MET A 83 -7.63 2.39 15.10
C MET A 83 -6.99 3.54 15.89
N ALA A 84 -5.86 4.06 15.43
CA ALA A 84 -5.17 5.16 16.08
C ALA A 84 -6.10 6.38 16.27
N LYS A 85 -6.72 6.84 15.19
CA LYS A 85 -7.62 8.02 15.22
C LYS A 85 -8.89 7.82 16.04
N LYS A 86 -9.42 6.59 16.11
CA LYS A 86 -10.65 6.30 16.88
C LYS A 86 -10.39 6.06 18.35
N MET A 87 -9.31 5.37 18.70
CA MET A 87 -9.01 5.00 20.09
C MET A 87 -8.17 6.04 20.82
N PHE A 88 -7.41 6.83 20.08
CA PHE A 88 -6.53 7.89 20.59
C PHE A 88 -6.80 9.21 19.86
N PRO A 89 -8.01 9.78 19.97
CA PRO A 89 -8.39 10.98 19.23
C PRO A 89 -7.52 12.20 19.57
N ASP A 90 -6.98 12.24 20.78
CA ASP A 90 -6.01 13.24 21.26
C ASP A 90 -4.63 13.14 20.59
N GLN A 91 -4.34 12.04 19.91
CA GLN A 91 -3.11 11.82 19.16
C GLN A 91 -3.36 11.69 17.64
N ALA A 92 -4.57 11.98 17.19
CA ALA A 92 -4.95 11.78 15.78
C ALA A 92 -4.10 12.63 14.82
N GLU A 93 -3.65 13.80 15.26
CA GLU A 93 -2.80 14.72 14.49
C GLU A 93 -1.37 14.17 14.30
N CYS A 94 -0.90 13.29 15.20
CA CYS A 94 0.39 12.64 15.05
C CYS A 94 0.39 11.54 13.98
N ILE A 95 -0.78 11.13 13.47
CA ILE A 95 -0.85 10.16 12.38
C ILE A 95 -0.79 10.90 11.04
N SER A 96 0.20 10.57 10.25
CA SER A 96 0.44 11.19 8.93
C SER A 96 -0.84 11.31 8.10
N MET A 97 -0.98 12.42 7.42
CA MET A 97 -2.07 12.69 6.47
C MET A 97 -1.67 12.38 5.03
N ALA A 98 -0.48 11.85 4.80
CA ALA A 98 -0.06 11.40 3.49
C ALA A 98 -1.06 10.40 2.92
N LEU A 99 -1.32 10.52 1.62
CA LEU A 99 -2.20 9.59 0.93
C LEU A 99 -1.56 8.20 0.88
N THR A 100 -2.38 7.16 1.02
CA THR A 100 -1.86 5.80 0.97
C THR A 100 -1.36 5.45 -0.44
N PRO A 101 -0.43 4.49 -0.57
CA PRO A 101 0.08 4.03 -1.86
C PRO A 101 -1.01 3.69 -2.88
N MET A 102 -2.08 3.04 -2.44
CA MET A 102 -3.24 2.73 -3.30
C MET A 102 -3.87 3.99 -3.91
N THR A 103 -4.13 4.98 -3.08
CA THR A 103 -4.75 6.24 -3.50
C THR A 103 -3.82 7.05 -4.40
N LEU A 104 -2.53 7.13 -4.06
CA LEU A 104 -1.54 7.83 -4.89
C LEU A 104 -1.41 7.20 -6.27
N THR A 105 -1.30 5.87 -6.35
CA THR A 105 -1.23 5.17 -7.63
C THR A 105 -2.50 5.39 -8.46
N ALA A 106 -3.68 5.28 -7.85
CA ALA A 106 -4.94 5.50 -8.57
C ALA A 106 -5.05 6.93 -9.13
N ARG A 107 -4.67 7.93 -8.33
CA ARG A 107 -4.63 9.34 -8.80
C ARG A 107 -3.63 9.56 -9.91
N LEU A 108 -2.44 8.95 -9.81
CA LEU A 108 -1.44 9.01 -10.87
C LEU A 108 -1.98 8.43 -12.19
N ILE A 109 -2.62 7.25 -12.12
CA ILE A 109 -3.24 6.63 -13.30
C ILE A 109 -4.33 7.55 -13.89
N LYS A 110 -5.24 8.07 -13.06
CA LYS A 110 -6.31 8.96 -13.53
C LYS A 110 -5.81 10.32 -14.03
N HIS A 111 -4.69 10.80 -13.53
CA HIS A 111 -4.04 12.00 -14.06
C HIS A 111 -3.65 11.83 -15.53
N HIS A 112 -3.08 10.69 -15.89
CA HIS A 112 -2.70 10.36 -17.27
C HIS A 112 -3.86 9.81 -18.11
N HIS A 113 -4.85 9.21 -17.46
CA HIS A 113 -6.01 8.54 -18.08
C HIS A 113 -7.31 8.94 -17.37
N PRO A 114 -7.84 10.16 -17.56
CA PRO A 114 -8.95 10.71 -16.75
C PRO A 114 -10.22 9.84 -16.74
N ASN A 115 -10.49 9.11 -17.83
CA ASN A 115 -11.67 8.24 -17.97
C ASN A 115 -11.39 6.77 -17.59
N ALA A 116 -10.22 6.48 -16.99
CA ALA A 116 -9.87 5.13 -16.57
C ALA A 116 -10.74 4.66 -15.41
N LYS A 117 -11.07 3.38 -15.41
CA LYS A 117 -11.55 2.66 -14.23
C LYS A 117 -10.37 1.99 -13.55
N ILE A 118 -10.29 2.10 -12.23
CA ILE A 118 -9.19 1.56 -11.45
C ILE A 118 -9.68 0.40 -10.58
N ALA A 119 -9.08 -0.77 -10.78
CA ALA A 119 -9.27 -1.93 -9.92
C ALA A 119 -8.03 -2.12 -9.05
N PHE A 120 -8.14 -1.90 -7.76
CA PHE A 120 -7.08 -2.25 -6.81
C PHE A 120 -7.10 -3.76 -6.53
N ILE A 121 -5.94 -4.40 -6.58
CA ILE A 121 -5.77 -5.84 -6.31
C ILE A 121 -4.71 -5.99 -5.23
N GLY A 122 -5.11 -6.55 -4.09
CA GLY A 122 -4.20 -6.65 -2.95
C GLY A 122 -4.74 -7.45 -1.77
N PRO A 123 -3.96 -7.63 -0.71
CA PRO A 123 -4.27 -8.56 0.38
C PRO A 123 -5.27 -8.04 1.42
N CYS A 124 -5.89 -6.86 1.21
CA CYS A 124 -6.40 -6.08 2.32
C CYS A 124 -7.89 -5.71 2.21
N ALA A 125 -8.73 -6.25 3.11
CA ALA A 125 -10.13 -5.84 3.23
C ALA A 125 -10.30 -4.37 3.67
N ALA A 126 -9.41 -3.85 4.53
CA ALA A 126 -9.46 -2.44 4.96
C ALA A 126 -9.19 -1.47 3.81
N LYS A 127 -8.43 -1.86 2.78
CA LYS A 127 -8.23 -1.09 1.55
C LYS A 127 -9.51 -1.01 0.71
N LYS A 128 -10.36 -2.03 0.72
CA LYS A 128 -11.69 -1.96 0.08
C LYS A 128 -12.56 -0.90 0.75
N LEU A 129 -12.55 -0.83 2.09
CA LEU A 129 -13.27 0.20 2.83
C LEU A 129 -12.69 1.59 2.57
N GLU A 130 -11.36 1.72 2.53
CA GLU A 130 -10.70 2.98 2.20
C GLU A 130 -11.09 3.48 0.80
N ALA A 131 -11.13 2.57 -0.19
CA ALA A 131 -11.54 2.89 -1.55
C ALA A 131 -12.97 3.47 -1.63
N MET A 132 -13.86 3.05 -0.74
CA MET A 132 -15.26 3.49 -0.67
C MET A 132 -15.47 4.77 0.13
N ARG A 133 -14.47 5.25 0.87
CA ARG A 133 -14.59 6.43 1.72
C ARG A 133 -14.68 7.71 0.89
N LYS A 134 -15.75 8.47 1.07
CA LYS A 134 -15.99 9.73 0.34
C LYS A 134 -14.98 10.83 0.71
N ASP A 135 -14.51 10.84 1.94
CA ASP A 135 -13.53 11.81 2.44
C ASP A 135 -12.12 11.56 1.90
N VAL A 136 -11.77 10.33 1.58
CA VAL A 136 -10.47 9.98 0.97
C VAL A 136 -10.42 10.33 -0.52
N ARG A 137 -11.55 10.19 -1.24
CA ARG A 137 -11.61 10.34 -2.70
C ARG A 137 -10.50 9.55 -3.37
N SER A 138 -10.50 8.24 -3.16
CA SER A 138 -9.40 7.35 -3.52
C SER A 138 -9.14 7.25 -5.03
N ASP A 139 -10.11 7.60 -5.88
CA ASP A 139 -10.12 7.36 -7.32
C ASP A 139 -10.09 5.87 -7.73
N VAL A 140 -10.24 4.97 -6.76
CA VAL A 140 -10.37 3.52 -6.98
C VAL A 140 -11.84 3.15 -7.18
N ASP A 141 -12.15 2.54 -8.31
CA ASP A 141 -13.52 2.15 -8.67
C ASP A 141 -13.92 0.79 -8.09
N SER A 142 -12.96 -0.11 -7.86
CA SER A 142 -13.20 -1.43 -7.25
C SER A 142 -11.95 -1.97 -6.55
N GLY A 143 -12.15 -2.80 -5.51
CA GLY A 143 -11.07 -3.49 -4.80
C GLY A 143 -11.31 -4.99 -4.81
N LEU A 144 -10.28 -5.76 -5.15
CA LEU A 144 -10.26 -7.22 -5.14
C LEU A 144 -9.14 -7.72 -4.23
N THR A 145 -9.38 -8.84 -3.54
CA THR A 145 -8.30 -9.56 -2.88
C THR A 145 -7.54 -10.45 -3.88
N PHE A 146 -6.36 -10.94 -3.48
CA PHE A 146 -5.65 -11.92 -4.31
C PHE A 146 -6.46 -13.20 -4.47
N GLU A 147 -7.14 -13.67 -3.41
CA GLU A 147 -8.04 -14.81 -3.46
C GLU A 147 -9.20 -14.60 -4.46
N GLU A 148 -9.85 -13.42 -4.42
CA GLU A 148 -10.91 -13.09 -5.38
C GLU A 148 -10.37 -13.01 -6.81
N MET A 149 -9.15 -12.49 -6.98
CA MET A 149 -8.51 -12.43 -8.30
C MET A 149 -8.16 -13.83 -8.83
N ALA A 150 -7.66 -14.72 -7.98
CA ALA A 150 -7.40 -16.12 -8.32
C ALA A 150 -8.69 -16.83 -8.76
N GLY A 151 -9.80 -16.62 -8.03
CA GLY A 151 -11.11 -17.14 -8.45
C GLY A 151 -11.56 -16.61 -9.82
N ILE A 152 -11.21 -15.38 -10.20
CA ILE A 152 -11.51 -14.84 -11.53
C ILE A 152 -10.64 -15.53 -12.59
N PHE A 153 -9.34 -15.75 -12.34
CA PHE A 153 -8.46 -16.47 -13.25
C PHE A 153 -8.97 -17.90 -13.49
N ASP A 154 -9.34 -18.61 -12.42
CA ASP A 154 -9.89 -19.96 -12.51
C ASP A 154 -11.20 -19.99 -13.32
N ALA A 155 -12.16 -19.12 -13.00
CA ALA A 155 -13.44 -19.02 -13.69
C ALA A 155 -13.31 -18.62 -15.19
N ARG A 156 -12.18 -18.06 -15.57
CA ARG A 156 -11.87 -17.69 -16.96
C ARG A 156 -10.86 -18.62 -17.62
N HIS A 157 -10.53 -19.71 -16.96
CA HIS A 157 -9.58 -20.73 -17.44
C HIS A 157 -8.22 -20.13 -17.87
N VAL A 158 -7.72 -19.14 -17.07
CA VAL A 158 -6.41 -18.55 -17.29
C VAL A 158 -5.37 -19.33 -16.50
N ASP A 159 -4.54 -20.08 -17.18
CA ASP A 159 -3.40 -20.79 -16.59
C ASP A 159 -2.17 -19.87 -16.56
N LEU A 160 -1.93 -19.24 -15.40
CA LEU A 160 -0.85 -18.27 -15.24
C LEU A 160 0.54 -18.86 -15.45
N GLU A 161 0.75 -20.13 -15.09
CA GLU A 161 2.06 -20.77 -15.21
C GLU A 161 2.46 -21.04 -16.68
N SER A 162 1.49 -21.27 -17.54
CA SER A 162 1.71 -21.57 -18.96
C SER A 162 1.90 -20.31 -19.84
N LEU A 163 1.55 -19.11 -19.31
CA LEU A 163 1.64 -17.89 -20.10
C LEU A 163 3.10 -17.49 -20.38
N GLU A 164 3.31 -16.92 -21.56
CA GLU A 164 4.52 -16.18 -21.86
C GLU A 164 4.55 -14.86 -21.09
N GLU A 165 5.75 -14.40 -20.71
CA GLU A 165 5.91 -13.15 -19.98
C GLU A 165 5.62 -11.94 -20.87
N ASP A 166 4.88 -10.96 -20.33
CA ASP A 166 4.79 -9.65 -20.96
C ASP A 166 6.18 -8.97 -20.89
N PRO A 167 6.78 -8.61 -22.03
CA PRO A 167 8.14 -8.05 -22.08
C PRO A 167 8.27 -6.67 -21.44
N HIS A 168 7.15 -5.97 -21.21
CA HIS A 168 7.18 -4.62 -20.63
C HIS A 168 7.42 -4.61 -19.13
N GLY A 169 7.45 -5.78 -18.48
CA GLY A 169 7.80 -5.93 -17.06
C GLY A 169 7.02 -5.00 -16.12
N VAL A 170 7.30 -5.08 -14.84
CA VAL A 170 6.77 -4.17 -13.82
C VAL A 170 8.01 -3.66 -13.07
N ASN A 171 8.66 -2.60 -13.56
CA ASN A 171 9.96 -2.15 -13.07
C ASN A 171 10.02 -0.66 -12.73
N ASP A 172 8.86 0.00 -12.55
CA ASP A 172 8.82 1.45 -12.35
C ASP A 172 9.00 1.88 -10.88
N ALA A 173 8.80 0.97 -9.93
CA ALA A 173 8.95 1.23 -8.51
C ALA A 173 10.33 0.85 -7.98
N SER A 174 10.73 1.49 -6.89
CA SER A 174 11.95 1.15 -6.17
C SER A 174 11.83 -0.16 -5.36
N THR A 175 12.96 -0.67 -4.90
CA THR A 175 12.98 -1.79 -3.94
C THR A 175 12.28 -1.38 -2.64
N ASP A 176 12.45 -0.15 -2.18
CA ASP A 176 11.83 0.36 -0.96
C ASP A 176 10.30 0.42 -1.09
N GLY A 177 9.78 0.89 -2.22
CA GLY A 177 8.34 0.87 -2.49
C GLY A 177 7.75 -0.54 -2.49
N ARG A 178 8.46 -1.52 -3.05
CA ARG A 178 8.04 -2.93 -3.01
C ARG A 178 8.11 -3.52 -1.61
N ASN A 179 9.06 -3.11 -0.79
CA ASN A 179 9.22 -3.55 0.59
C ASN A 179 8.14 -3.02 1.54
N PHE A 180 7.26 -2.11 1.11
CA PHE A 180 6.07 -1.75 1.90
C PHE A 180 5.18 -2.95 2.25
N ALA A 181 5.28 -4.04 1.49
CA ALA A 181 4.52 -5.26 1.73
C ALA A 181 4.96 -6.02 2.98
N VAL A 182 6.19 -5.84 3.42
CA VAL A 182 6.77 -6.59 4.54
C VAL A 182 6.87 -5.75 5.80
N SER A 183 6.98 -6.40 6.92
CA SER A 183 7.14 -5.74 8.21
C SER A 183 8.36 -4.83 8.27
N GLY A 184 8.18 -3.64 8.83
CA GLY A 184 9.24 -2.63 8.94
C GLY A 184 9.59 -1.92 7.63
N GLY A 185 9.15 -2.42 6.48
CA GLY A 185 9.50 -1.87 5.17
C GLY A 185 9.05 -0.43 4.97
N VAL A 186 7.88 -0.07 5.48
CA VAL A 186 7.36 1.31 5.41
C VAL A 186 8.30 2.30 6.10
N ALA A 187 8.64 2.02 7.35
CA ALA A 187 9.53 2.91 8.12
C ALA A 187 10.92 2.97 7.49
N GLN A 188 11.44 1.83 7.00
CA GLN A 188 12.74 1.79 6.35
C GLN A 188 12.78 2.65 5.09
N ALA A 189 11.73 2.61 4.27
CA ALA A 189 11.62 3.44 3.08
C ALA A 189 11.64 4.94 3.43
N VAL A 190 10.85 5.35 4.43
CA VAL A 190 10.85 6.74 4.91
C VAL A 190 12.24 7.15 5.42
N VAL A 191 12.89 6.30 6.22
CA VAL A 191 14.25 6.55 6.72
C VAL A 191 15.27 6.66 5.59
N ASN A 192 15.16 5.83 4.55
CA ASN A 192 16.07 5.87 3.40
C ASN A 192 15.94 7.20 2.65
N VAL A 193 14.71 7.68 2.41
CA VAL A 193 14.47 9.01 1.82
C VAL A 193 15.04 10.13 2.69
N ILE A 194 14.85 10.04 4.02
CA ILE A 194 15.41 11.05 4.94
C ILE A 194 16.94 11.06 4.88
N LYS A 195 17.58 9.90 4.92
CA LYS A 195 19.04 9.79 4.84
C LYS A 195 19.61 10.32 3.52
N GLU A 196 18.91 10.11 2.42
CA GLU A 196 19.32 10.64 1.12
C GLU A 196 19.27 12.17 1.08
N LYS A 197 18.17 12.76 1.59
CA LYS A 197 17.96 14.22 1.55
C LYS A 197 18.64 14.98 2.72
N TYR A 198 18.74 14.34 3.88
CA TYR A 198 19.22 14.90 5.14
C TYR A 198 20.19 13.92 5.84
N PRO A 199 21.42 13.73 5.32
CA PRO A 199 22.36 12.70 5.80
C PRO A 199 22.69 12.74 7.29
N ASP A 200 22.70 13.96 7.87
CA ASP A 200 23.03 14.18 9.28
C ASP A 200 21.83 13.99 10.22
N ARG A 201 20.65 13.74 9.69
CA ARG A 201 19.43 13.57 10.49
C ARG A 201 19.28 12.12 10.96
N GLU A 202 19.45 11.91 12.24
CA GLU A 202 19.13 10.62 12.86
C GLU A 202 17.61 10.46 13.05
N VAL A 203 17.06 9.33 12.67
CA VAL A 203 15.64 8.99 12.82
C VAL A 203 15.50 7.74 13.69
N LYS A 204 14.81 7.89 14.80
CA LYS A 204 14.44 6.76 15.66
C LYS A 204 13.14 6.16 15.17
N VAL A 205 13.10 4.85 15.04
CA VAL A 205 11.94 4.12 14.50
C VAL A 205 11.43 3.11 15.52
N LEU A 206 10.12 2.97 15.59
CA LEU A 206 9.47 1.85 16.28
C LEU A 206 8.41 1.24 15.35
N ASN A 207 8.51 -0.06 15.11
CA ASN A 207 7.57 -0.83 14.32
C ASN A 207 6.66 -1.66 15.23
N ALA A 208 5.37 -1.77 14.88
CA ALA A 208 4.44 -2.65 15.55
C ALA A 208 3.56 -3.40 14.55
N GLU A 209 3.34 -4.69 14.81
CA GLU A 209 2.51 -5.58 14.01
C GLU A 209 1.33 -6.12 14.82
N GLY A 210 0.17 -6.22 14.15
CA GLY A 210 -1.08 -6.54 14.80
C GLY A 210 -1.62 -5.35 15.60
N LEU A 211 -2.94 -5.17 15.58
CA LEU A 211 -3.59 -4.03 16.24
C LEU A 211 -3.34 -3.97 17.77
N ARG A 212 -3.11 -5.12 18.40
CA ARG A 212 -2.79 -5.20 19.83
C ARG A 212 -1.47 -4.50 20.17
N ASP A 213 -0.40 -4.78 19.41
CA ASP A 213 0.91 -4.20 19.69
C ASP A 213 1.00 -2.76 19.14
N CYS A 214 0.30 -2.47 18.05
CA CYS A 214 0.07 -1.09 17.63
C CYS A 214 -0.61 -0.24 18.70
N ARG A 215 -1.58 -0.80 19.42
CA ARG A 215 -2.23 -0.12 20.55
C ARG A 215 -1.25 0.16 21.68
N LYS A 216 -0.43 -0.83 22.10
CA LYS A 216 0.61 -0.65 23.13
C LYS A 216 1.63 0.43 22.72
N MET A 217 2.00 0.46 21.43
CA MET A 217 2.88 1.50 20.91
C MET A 217 2.27 2.90 21.11
N LEU A 218 0.97 3.08 20.83
CA LEU A 218 0.29 4.37 21.05
C LEU A 218 0.12 4.71 22.54
N GLU A 219 -0.13 3.72 23.39
CA GLU A 219 -0.16 3.91 24.85
C GLU A 219 1.20 4.42 25.36
N GLY A 220 2.29 3.84 24.86
CA GLY A 220 3.66 4.31 25.14
C GLY A 220 3.94 5.72 24.60
N ALA A 221 3.49 6.02 23.39
CA ALA A 221 3.60 7.34 22.79
C ALA A 221 2.84 8.41 23.60
N LYS A 222 1.63 8.09 24.05
CA LYS A 222 0.83 8.94 24.94
C LYS A 222 1.52 9.21 26.26
N ALA A 223 2.28 8.24 26.78
CA ALA A 223 3.09 8.40 27.98
C ALA A 223 4.39 9.21 27.77
N GLY A 224 4.67 9.67 26.54
CA GLY A 224 5.85 10.47 26.20
C GLY A 224 7.13 9.66 25.93
N ASN A 225 7.04 8.33 25.80
CA ASN A 225 8.22 7.47 25.66
C ASN A 225 8.88 7.58 24.26
N TYR A 226 8.17 8.08 23.25
CA TYR A 226 8.61 8.05 21.85
C TYR A 226 8.71 9.43 21.21
N ASN A 227 9.14 10.44 21.97
CA ASN A 227 9.37 11.77 21.42
C ASN A 227 10.51 11.74 20.38
N GLY A 228 10.26 12.30 19.20
CA GLY A 228 11.20 12.30 18.08
C GLY A 228 11.20 11.02 17.25
N TYR A 229 10.25 10.09 17.45
CA TYR A 229 10.19 8.82 16.74
C TYR A 229 9.27 8.86 15.52
N LEU A 230 9.62 8.05 14.52
CA LEU A 230 8.72 7.58 13.48
C LEU A 230 8.10 6.25 13.94
N LEU A 231 6.77 6.21 14.05
CA LEU A 231 6.03 5.02 14.48
C LEU A 231 5.35 4.38 13.26
N ALA A 232 5.72 3.14 12.94
CA ALA A 232 5.09 2.41 11.85
C ALA A 232 4.24 1.26 12.38
N GLY A 233 2.91 1.40 12.23
CA GLY A 233 1.94 0.39 12.62
C GLY A 233 1.36 -0.35 11.42
N ILE A 234 1.32 -1.67 11.49
CA ILE A 234 0.66 -2.55 10.51
C ILE A 234 -0.29 -3.49 11.23
N ALA A 235 -1.54 -3.57 10.77
CA ALA A 235 -2.56 -4.38 11.40
C ALA A 235 -2.37 -5.89 11.25
N CYS A 236 -1.66 -6.33 10.22
CA CYS A 236 -1.42 -7.74 9.91
C CYS A 236 -0.05 -8.19 10.42
N LEU A 237 0.04 -9.41 10.95
CA LEU A 237 1.31 -10.03 11.30
C LEU A 237 2.08 -10.40 10.03
N GLY A 238 3.39 -10.13 9.99
CA GLY A 238 4.21 -10.33 8.81
C GLY A 238 4.03 -9.25 7.72
N GLY A 239 3.36 -8.15 8.06
CA GLY A 239 3.06 -7.09 7.09
C GLY A 239 1.86 -7.39 6.20
N CYS A 240 1.77 -6.72 5.05
CA CYS A 240 0.70 -6.93 4.08
C CYS A 240 0.75 -8.33 3.44
N ALA A 241 1.92 -8.96 3.40
CA ALA A 241 2.08 -10.33 2.92
C ALA A 241 1.31 -11.36 3.76
N GLY A 242 1.05 -11.06 5.05
CA GLY A 242 0.17 -11.86 5.93
C GLY A 242 -1.26 -11.33 6.01
N GLY A 243 -1.71 -10.56 5.04
CA GLY A 243 -3.04 -9.95 5.04
C GLY A 243 -4.19 -10.94 4.83
N PRO A 244 -5.43 -10.57 5.19
CA PRO A 244 -6.59 -11.49 5.19
C PRO A 244 -7.07 -11.88 3.78
N GLY A 245 -6.56 -11.28 2.73
CA GLY A 245 -6.90 -11.62 1.34
C GLY A 245 -5.71 -12.23 0.58
N THR A 246 -4.72 -12.75 1.30
CA THR A 246 -3.60 -13.54 0.75
C THR A 246 -3.99 -15.00 0.57
N MET A 247 -3.25 -15.71 -0.27
CA MET A 247 -3.42 -17.14 -0.55
C MET A 247 -2.32 -18.00 0.08
N LEU A 248 -1.37 -17.37 0.80
CA LEU A 248 -0.24 -18.02 1.48
C LEU A 248 -0.50 -18.14 2.97
#